data_487de4a1bbb2c9489ce0a3dc7e383bbb
#
_entry.id   487de4a1bbb2c9489ce0a3dc7e383bbb
#
_cell.length_a   1.000
_cell.length_b   1.000
_cell.length_c   1.000
_cell.angle_alpha   90.00
_cell.angle_beta   90.00
_cell.angle_gamma   90.00
#
_symmetry.space_group_name_H-M   'P 1'
#
loop_
_entity.id
_entity.type
_entity.pdbx_description
1 polymer ?
#
loop_
_entity_poly.entity_id
_entity_poly.type
_entity_poly.pdbx_seq_one_letter_code
_entity_poly.pdbx_strand_id
1 'polypeptide(L)'
;MAVPTGKLAHLSAISPRDFTMPNRMAAAVLNDIGTEELAHLEMVSTIVHQLTRDLSMEEIEKSGFGPYYIDHTVGVWPQAAGGVPFNACEFQSKGDPITDLFENLAAEQKARSTYDNILRVVRDIPEIADPIKFLRAREIVHFQRFGEALRSIQEELDAKNFYAFNPSFDNPCTASCKTACQKS
;
A
#
# COMPACT_ATOMS: atom_id res chain seq x y z
N MET A 1 7.01 7.66 12.86
CA MET A 1 7.42 6.29 12.52
C MET A 1 6.31 5.41 11.94
N ALA A 2 5.04 5.77 12.01
CA ALA A 2 3.95 5.02 11.36
C ALA A 2 4.04 5.00 9.81
N VAL A 3 4.65 6.00 9.18
CA VAL A 3 4.68 6.13 7.71
C VAL A 3 5.53 5.05 7.02
N PRO A 4 6.77 4.74 7.48
CA PRO A 4 7.53 3.64 6.87
C PRO A 4 6.83 2.29 6.96
N THR A 5 6.20 2.00 8.09
CA THR A 5 5.42 0.76 8.28
C THR A 5 4.20 0.72 7.36
N GLY A 6 3.48 1.83 7.23
CA GLY A 6 2.35 1.96 6.30
C GLY A 6 2.77 1.73 4.85
N LYS A 7 3.88 2.32 4.41
CA LYS A 7 4.42 2.11 3.06
C LYS A 7 4.88 0.67 2.84
N LEU A 8 5.53 0.04 3.81
CA LEU A 8 5.91 -1.37 3.73
C LEU A 8 4.68 -2.28 3.61
N ALA A 9 3.65 -2.03 4.41
CA ALA A 9 2.41 -2.80 4.37
C ALA A 9 1.70 -2.64 3.01
N HIS A 10 1.60 -1.41 2.49
CA HIS A 10 0.99 -1.12 1.20
C HIS A 10 1.71 -1.83 0.05
N LEU A 11 3.03 -1.65 -0.04
CA LEU A 11 3.88 -2.33 -1.02
C LEU A 11 3.70 -3.85 -0.97
N SER A 12 3.80 -4.44 0.23
CA SER A 12 3.69 -5.89 0.41
C SER A 12 2.29 -6.42 0.07
N ALA A 13 1.26 -5.59 0.14
CA ALA A 13 -0.09 -5.94 -0.28
C ALA A 13 -0.27 -5.83 -1.81
N ILE A 14 0.37 -4.87 -2.49
CA ILE A 14 0.29 -4.69 -3.94
C ILE A 14 0.91 -5.88 -4.68
N SER A 15 2.10 -6.32 -4.29
CA SER A 15 2.85 -7.36 -5.00
C SER A 15 2.07 -8.67 -5.23
N PRO A 16 1.39 -9.29 -4.24
CA PRO A 16 0.59 -10.49 -4.51
C PRO A 16 -0.65 -10.22 -5.36
N ARG A 17 -1.21 -9.01 -5.31
CA ARG A 17 -2.42 -8.64 -6.08
C ARG A 17 -2.15 -8.51 -7.57
N ASP A 18 -0.92 -8.16 -7.96
CA ASP A 18 -0.50 -8.09 -9.36
C ASP A 18 -0.77 -9.42 -10.08
N PHE A 19 -0.42 -10.54 -9.46
CA PHE A 19 -0.62 -11.88 -10.04
C PHE A 19 -2.08 -12.32 -10.17
N THR A 20 -3.01 -11.64 -9.51
CA THR A 20 -4.44 -11.95 -9.54
C THR A 20 -5.23 -11.07 -10.51
N MET A 21 -4.60 -10.08 -11.13
CA MET A 21 -5.28 -9.17 -12.05
C MET A 21 -5.67 -9.88 -13.36
N PRO A 22 -6.92 -9.71 -13.83
CA PRO A 22 -7.45 -10.43 -14.99
C PRO A 22 -6.91 -9.94 -16.32
N ASN A 23 -6.40 -8.70 -16.37
CA ASN A 23 -5.87 -8.13 -17.60
C ASN A 23 -4.48 -7.51 -17.39
N ARG A 24 -3.72 -7.45 -18.50
CA ARG A 24 -2.32 -6.98 -18.49
C ARG A 24 -2.18 -5.52 -18.10
N MET A 25 -3.16 -4.69 -18.38
CA MET A 25 -3.12 -3.27 -18.06
C MET A 25 -3.20 -3.08 -16.55
N ALA A 26 -4.15 -3.73 -15.89
CA ALA A 26 -4.27 -3.67 -14.43
C ALA A 26 -3.02 -4.25 -13.74
N ALA A 27 -2.52 -5.40 -14.20
CA ALA A 27 -1.28 -5.99 -13.68
C ALA A 27 -0.07 -5.02 -13.83
N ALA A 28 0.10 -4.40 -15.00
CA ALA A 28 1.16 -3.43 -15.23
C ALA A 28 1.05 -2.20 -14.32
N VAL A 29 -0.17 -1.70 -14.07
CA VAL A 29 -0.40 -0.58 -13.14
C VAL A 29 0.01 -0.94 -11.71
N LEU A 30 -0.36 -2.13 -11.23
CA LEU A 30 0.02 -2.57 -9.89
C LEU A 30 1.53 -2.74 -9.75
N ASN A 31 2.17 -3.38 -10.73
CA ASN A 31 3.61 -3.59 -10.72
C ASN A 31 4.38 -2.26 -10.73
N ASP A 32 3.98 -1.32 -11.56
CA ASP A 32 4.60 -0.01 -11.70
C ASP A 32 4.46 0.81 -10.41
N ILE A 33 3.25 0.89 -9.84
CA ILE A 33 3.01 1.57 -8.57
C ILE A 33 3.76 0.87 -7.43
N GLY A 34 3.74 -0.46 -7.37
CA GLY A 34 4.48 -1.22 -6.35
C GLY A 34 5.98 -0.94 -6.39
N THR A 35 6.56 -0.80 -7.58
CA THR A 35 7.98 -0.42 -7.74
C THR A 35 8.23 1.00 -7.24
N GLU A 36 7.34 1.94 -7.55
CA GLU A 36 7.45 3.33 -7.06
C GLU A 36 7.32 3.41 -5.53
N GLU A 37 6.48 2.59 -4.92
CA GLU A 37 6.31 2.53 -3.46
C GLU A 37 7.59 2.08 -2.72
N LEU A 38 8.47 1.30 -3.35
CA LEU A 38 9.81 1.01 -2.80
C LEU A 38 10.64 2.28 -2.66
N ALA A 39 10.65 3.14 -3.68
CA ALA A 39 11.35 4.42 -3.62
C ALA A 39 10.73 5.37 -2.57
N HIS A 40 9.41 5.37 -2.44
CA HIS A 40 8.72 6.15 -1.40
C HIS A 40 9.08 5.67 0.02
N LEU A 41 9.19 4.37 0.22
CA LEU A 41 9.66 3.80 1.49
C LEU A 41 11.09 4.25 1.80
N GLU A 42 11.99 4.23 0.82
CA GLU A 42 13.37 4.71 0.97
C GLU A 42 13.41 6.19 1.32
N MET A 43 12.64 7.04 0.64
CA MET A 43 12.56 8.48 0.92
C MET A 43 12.15 8.75 2.37
N VAL A 44 11.06 8.11 2.83
CA VAL A 44 10.57 8.29 4.19
C VAL A 44 11.57 7.78 5.22
N SER A 45 12.18 6.62 4.97
CA SER A 45 13.20 6.05 5.85
C SER A 45 14.44 6.95 5.95
N THR A 46 14.85 7.56 4.85
CA THR A 46 15.95 8.52 4.80
C THR A 46 15.64 9.76 5.62
N ILE A 47 14.45 10.33 5.49
CA ILE A 47 14.02 11.49 6.31
C ILE A 47 14.09 11.13 7.80
N VAL A 48 13.53 9.99 8.19
CA VAL A 48 13.54 9.54 9.59
C VAL A 48 14.99 9.36 10.09
N HIS A 49 15.84 8.72 9.30
CA HIS A 49 17.25 8.54 9.66
C HIS A 49 17.96 9.88 9.84
N GLN A 50 17.81 10.83 8.92
CA GLN A 50 18.45 12.15 9.02
C GLN A 50 17.98 12.94 10.23
N LEU A 51 16.71 12.80 10.63
CA LEU A 51 16.14 13.49 11.79
C LEU A 51 16.56 12.87 13.13
N THR A 52 16.99 11.63 13.13
CA THR A 52 17.19 10.89 14.39
C THR A 52 18.63 10.47 14.66
N ARG A 53 19.51 10.46 13.65
CA ARG A 53 20.87 9.93 13.77
C ARG A 53 21.77 10.65 14.80
N ASP A 54 21.55 11.94 14.98
CA ASP A 54 22.42 12.80 15.82
C ASP A 54 21.72 13.22 17.13
N LEU A 55 20.60 12.58 17.49
CA LEU A 55 19.90 12.89 18.75
C LEU A 55 20.73 12.53 19.97
N SER A 56 20.83 13.45 20.91
CA SER A 56 21.44 13.21 22.25
C SER A 56 20.49 12.31 23.08
N MET A 57 21.06 11.67 24.13
CA MET A 57 20.27 10.86 25.05
C MET A 57 19.16 11.67 25.73
N GLU A 58 19.42 12.93 26.06
CA GLU A 58 18.44 13.82 26.65
C GLU A 58 17.27 14.10 25.71
N GLU A 59 17.55 14.32 24.42
CA GLU A 59 16.51 14.51 23.40
C GLU A 59 15.70 13.25 23.18
N ILE A 60 16.34 12.07 23.14
CA ILE A 60 15.67 10.77 23.01
C ILE A 60 14.70 10.54 24.18
N GLU A 61 15.14 10.77 25.41
CA GLU A 61 14.30 10.62 26.60
C GLU A 61 13.12 11.59 26.62
N LYS A 62 13.35 12.86 26.31
CA LYS A 62 12.31 13.89 26.27
C LYS A 62 11.31 13.70 25.12
N SER A 63 11.74 13.16 24.01
CA SER A 63 10.88 12.96 22.83
C SER A 63 9.92 11.78 22.92
N GLY A 64 10.13 10.89 23.89
CA GLY A 64 9.39 9.62 23.98
C GLY A 64 9.90 8.53 23.02
N PHE A 65 11.03 8.74 22.34
CA PHE A 65 11.66 7.72 21.48
C PHE A 65 12.52 6.71 22.23
N GLY A 66 12.69 6.86 23.54
CA GLY A 66 13.53 6.00 24.38
C GLY A 66 13.31 4.50 24.15
N PRO A 67 12.06 3.96 24.23
CA PRO A 67 11.79 2.54 23.99
C PRO A 67 12.24 2.08 22.62
N TYR A 68 12.06 2.93 21.60
CA TYR A 68 12.47 2.59 20.23
C TYR A 68 13.98 2.41 20.10
N TYR A 69 14.78 3.28 20.71
CA TYR A 69 16.24 3.16 20.69
C TYR A 69 16.78 2.02 21.56
N ILE A 70 16.12 1.72 22.67
CA ILE A 70 16.51 0.63 23.57
C ILE A 70 16.27 -0.72 22.91
N ASP A 71 15.08 -0.91 22.32
CA ASP A 71 14.64 -2.18 21.76
C ASP A 71 15.22 -2.44 20.37
N HIS A 72 15.42 -1.38 19.55
CA HIS A 72 15.70 -1.49 18.13
C HIS A 72 17.02 -0.87 17.69
N THR A 73 17.81 -0.34 18.63
CA THR A 73 19.08 0.33 18.37
C THR A 73 18.92 1.54 17.43
N VAL A 74 19.87 1.78 16.52
CA VAL A 74 19.83 2.87 15.52
C VAL A 74 19.14 2.48 14.22
N GLY A 75 18.61 1.28 14.13
CA GLY A 75 17.93 0.79 12.94
C GLY A 75 16.48 1.27 12.84
N VAL A 76 15.95 1.30 11.60
CA VAL A 76 14.53 1.47 11.36
C VAL A 76 13.82 0.13 11.55
N TRP A 77 12.90 0.07 12.50
CA TRP A 77 12.15 -1.13 12.81
C TRP A 77 10.72 -1.04 12.26
N PRO A 78 10.20 -2.05 11.55
CA PRO A 78 8.87 -2.03 10.97
C PRO A 78 7.79 -2.23 12.03
N GLN A 79 7.39 -1.17 12.69
CA GLN A 79 6.28 -1.16 13.64
C GLN A 79 5.47 0.14 13.56
N ALA A 80 4.20 0.09 13.96
CA ALA A 80 3.36 1.27 14.06
C ALA A 80 3.84 2.20 15.19
N ALA A 81 3.48 3.49 15.15
CA ALA A 81 3.84 4.47 16.17
C ALA A 81 3.39 4.07 17.60
N GLY A 82 2.31 3.30 17.72
CA GLY A 82 1.82 2.74 18.99
C GLY A 82 2.55 1.48 19.46
N GLY A 83 3.64 1.07 18.81
CA GLY A 83 4.41 -0.11 19.17
C GLY A 83 3.87 -1.44 18.62
N VAL A 84 2.83 -1.40 17.77
CA VAL A 84 2.30 -2.61 17.13
C VAL A 84 3.29 -3.09 16.06
N PRO A 85 3.82 -4.32 16.15
CA PRO A 85 4.72 -4.87 15.16
C PRO A 85 4.07 -4.99 13.79
N PHE A 86 4.89 -4.94 12.73
CA PHE A 86 4.45 -5.28 11.39
C PHE A 86 3.90 -6.71 11.35
N ASN A 87 2.70 -6.86 10.78
CA ASN A 87 2.03 -8.15 10.68
C ASN A 87 1.49 -8.36 9.25
N ALA A 88 2.02 -9.34 8.55
CA ALA A 88 1.60 -9.67 7.19
C ALA A 88 0.14 -10.15 7.10
N CYS A 89 -0.45 -10.62 8.21
CA CYS A 89 -1.87 -11.01 8.25
C CYS A 89 -2.83 -9.81 8.05
N GLU A 90 -2.33 -8.59 8.20
CA GLU A 90 -3.11 -7.36 7.94
C GLU A 90 -3.20 -7.00 6.44
N PHE A 91 -2.51 -7.72 5.58
CA PHE A 91 -2.62 -7.52 4.14
C PHE A 91 -3.98 -7.98 3.65
N GLN A 92 -4.82 -7.05 3.30
CA GLN A 92 -6.21 -7.29 2.86
C GLN A 92 -6.28 -7.78 1.41
N SER A 93 -5.40 -8.70 0.99
CA SER A 93 -5.46 -9.30 -0.35
C SER A 93 -6.43 -10.48 -0.37
N LYS A 94 -7.45 -10.39 -1.20
CA LYS A 94 -8.52 -11.40 -1.34
C LYS A 94 -8.38 -12.23 -2.62
N GLY A 95 -7.58 -11.78 -3.58
CA GLY A 95 -7.52 -12.40 -4.91
C GLY A 95 -8.74 -12.05 -5.79
N ASP A 96 -9.61 -11.16 -5.32
CA ASP A 96 -10.69 -10.56 -6.10
C ASP A 96 -10.25 -9.19 -6.61
N PRO A 97 -10.15 -8.98 -7.93
CA PRO A 97 -9.57 -7.77 -8.49
C PRO A 97 -10.30 -6.49 -8.11
N ILE A 98 -11.62 -6.54 -8.00
CA ILE A 98 -12.44 -5.37 -7.63
C ILE A 98 -12.22 -5.02 -6.17
N THR A 99 -12.34 -6.01 -5.27
CA THR A 99 -12.10 -5.84 -3.84
C THR A 99 -10.69 -5.33 -3.56
N ASP A 100 -9.68 -5.93 -4.19
CA ASP A 100 -8.28 -5.60 -3.98
C ASP A 100 -7.93 -4.20 -4.53
N LEU A 101 -8.54 -3.76 -5.63
CA LEU A 101 -8.36 -2.39 -6.13
C LEU A 101 -9.06 -1.34 -5.27
N PHE A 102 -10.23 -1.62 -4.70
CA PHE A 102 -10.85 -0.73 -3.72
C PHE A 102 -9.99 -0.55 -2.47
N GLU A 103 -9.34 -1.63 -1.99
CA GLU A 103 -8.41 -1.53 -0.86
C GLU A 103 -7.17 -0.69 -1.22
N ASN A 104 -6.62 -0.85 -2.44
CA ASN A 104 -5.53 0.00 -2.91
C ASN A 104 -5.95 1.47 -2.97
N LEU A 105 -7.11 1.79 -3.54
CA LEU A 105 -7.65 3.15 -3.58
C LEU A 105 -7.80 3.75 -2.17
N ALA A 106 -8.31 2.96 -1.21
CA ALA A 106 -8.44 3.39 0.17
C ALA A 106 -7.07 3.62 0.82
N ALA A 107 -6.08 2.78 0.54
CA ALA A 107 -4.71 2.93 1.06
C ALA A 107 -4.05 4.23 0.58
N GLU A 108 -4.18 4.57 -0.72
CA GLU A 108 -3.66 5.83 -1.27
C GLU A 108 -4.29 7.06 -0.60
N GLN A 109 -5.60 7.05 -0.36
CA GLN A 109 -6.27 8.16 0.32
C GLN A 109 -5.88 8.26 1.80
N LYS A 110 -5.67 7.15 2.47
CA LYS A 110 -5.13 7.13 3.85
C LYS A 110 -3.72 7.72 3.90
N ALA A 111 -2.84 7.32 2.97
CA ALA A 111 -1.48 7.86 2.86
C ALA A 111 -1.48 9.36 2.55
N ARG A 112 -2.27 9.80 1.57
CA ARG A 112 -2.43 11.22 1.24
C ARG A 112 -2.86 12.06 2.44
N SER A 113 -3.87 11.61 3.18
CA SER A 113 -4.35 12.34 4.37
C SER A 113 -3.31 12.36 5.49
N THR A 114 -2.51 11.31 5.62
CA THR A 114 -1.38 11.27 6.56
C THR A 114 -0.34 12.32 6.20
N TYR A 115 0.02 12.43 4.92
CA TYR A 115 0.94 13.48 4.46
C TYR A 115 0.37 14.89 4.65
N ASP A 116 -0.93 15.11 4.45
CA ASP A 116 -1.58 16.39 4.78
C ASP A 116 -1.40 16.76 6.26
N ASN A 117 -1.53 15.77 7.16
CA ASN A 117 -1.33 15.99 8.60
C ASN A 117 0.14 16.26 8.95
N ILE A 118 1.09 15.56 8.34
CA ILE A 118 2.52 15.82 8.53
C ILE A 118 2.86 17.24 8.06
N LEU A 119 2.39 17.66 6.88
CA LEU A 119 2.64 18.98 6.33
C LEU A 119 2.13 20.12 7.22
N ARG A 120 1.07 19.91 8.01
CA ARG A 120 0.62 20.90 9.00
C ARG A 120 1.63 21.16 10.10
N VAL A 121 2.43 20.14 10.43
CA VAL A 121 3.46 20.22 11.50
C VAL A 121 4.79 20.74 10.98
N VAL A 122 5.18 20.33 9.76
CA VAL A 122 6.51 20.59 9.20
C VAL A 122 6.54 21.68 8.12
N ARG A 123 5.45 22.44 7.94
CA ARG A 123 5.29 23.41 6.83
C ARG A 123 6.43 24.43 6.72
N ASP A 124 7.02 24.80 7.84
CA ASP A 124 8.07 25.82 7.95
C ASP A 124 9.48 25.20 7.90
N ILE A 125 9.61 23.90 7.57
CA ILE A 125 10.86 23.15 7.47
C ILE A 125 10.95 22.59 6.05
N PRO A 126 11.49 23.36 5.07
CA PRO A 126 11.48 22.98 3.65
C PRO A 126 12.13 21.62 3.37
N GLU A 127 13.22 21.30 4.10
CA GLU A 127 13.97 20.07 3.95
C GLU A 127 13.12 18.81 4.19
N ILE A 128 12.05 18.93 4.99
CA ILE A 128 11.09 17.86 5.26
C ILE A 128 9.83 18.07 4.42
N ALA A 129 9.34 19.31 4.38
CA ALA A 129 8.06 19.61 3.73
C ALA A 129 8.08 19.31 2.23
N ASP A 130 9.16 19.59 1.52
CA ASP A 130 9.19 19.43 0.06
C ASP A 130 9.19 17.96 -0.38
N PRO A 131 10.00 17.04 0.20
CA PRO A 131 9.83 15.61 -0.06
C PRO A 131 8.43 15.08 0.28
N ILE A 132 7.84 15.52 1.39
CA ILE A 132 6.49 15.10 1.78
C ILE A 132 5.42 15.62 0.81
N LYS A 133 5.55 16.84 0.28
CA LYS A 133 4.67 17.36 -0.79
C LYS A 133 4.77 16.53 -2.06
N PHE A 134 5.98 16.12 -2.42
CA PHE A 134 6.20 15.22 -3.56
C PHE A 134 5.46 13.88 -3.33
N LEU A 135 5.72 13.20 -2.23
CA LEU A 135 5.05 11.94 -1.89
C LEU A 135 3.53 12.09 -1.91
N ARG A 136 3.00 13.14 -1.29
CA ARG A 136 1.56 13.46 -1.32
C ARG A 136 1.00 13.57 -2.73
N ALA A 137 1.73 14.21 -3.64
CA ALA A 137 1.32 14.34 -5.04
C ALA A 137 1.31 12.99 -5.76
N ARG A 138 2.24 12.09 -5.43
CA ARG A 138 2.27 10.74 -5.99
C ARG A 138 1.09 9.89 -5.54
N GLU A 139 0.66 9.97 -4.28
CA GLU A 139 -0.54 9.26 -3.81
C GLU A 139 -1.81 9.63 -4.62
N ILE A 140 -1.91 10.89 -5.07
CA ILE A 140 -3.02 11.32 -5.93
C ILE A 140 -2.94 10.64 -7.30
N VAL A 141 -1.74 10.55 -7.88
CA VAL A 141 -1.53 9.89 -9.18
C VAL A 141 -1.78 8.39 -9.07
N HIS A 142 -1.30 7.73 -8.01
CA HIS A 142 -1.56 6.32 -7.75
C HIS A 142 -3.06 6.03 -7.61
N PHE A 143 -3.77 6.87 -6.85
CA PHE A 143 -5.22 6.77 -6.72
C PHE A 143 -5.93 6.84 -8.09
N GLN A 144 -5.54 7.79 -8.94
CA GLN A 144 -6.10 7.90 -10.29
C GLN A 144 -5.84 6.64 -11.12
N ARG A 145 -4.59 6.16 -11.12
CA ARG A 145 -4.19 4.97 -11.89
C ARG A 145 -4.90 3.69 -11.42
N PHE A 146 -5.04 3.49 -10.10
CA PHE A 146 -5.85 2.39 -9.59
C PHE A 146 -7.33 2.52 -9.95
N GLY A 147 -7.87 3.75 -9.97
CA GLY A 147 -9.24 4.02 -10.42
C GLY A 147 -9.44 3.70 -11.91
N GLU A 148 -8.47 4.00 -12.76
CA GLU A 148 -8.49 3.64 -14.19
C GLU A 148 -8.41 2.13 -14.40
N ALA A 149 -7.56 1.43 -13.63
CA ALA A 149 -7.47 -0.02 -13.64
C ALA A 149 -8.79 -0.66 -13.19
N LEU A 150 -9.40 -0.17 -12.12
CA LEU A 150 -10.69 -0.64 -11.61
C LEU A 150 -11.79 -0.46 -12.67
N ARG A 151 -11.87 0.71 -13.30
CA ARG A 151 -12.85 0.97 -14.36
C ARG A 151 -12.68 0.01 -15.54
N SER A 152 -11.44 -0.22 -15.99
CA SER A 152 -11.15 -1.16 -17.08
C SER A 152 -11.65 -2.57 -16.77
N ILE A 153 -11.48 -3.03 -15.53
CA ILE A 153 -11.96 -4.35 -15.10
C ILE A 153 -13.50 -4.38 -15.06
N GLN A 154 -14.13 -3.33 -14.52
CA GLN A 154 -15.59 -3.23 -14.47
C GLN A 154 -16.21 -3.21 -15.87
N GLU A 155 -15.65 -2.44 -16.80
CA GLU A 155 -16.08 -2.40 -18.20
C GLU A 155 -15.97 -3.79 -18.88
N GLU A 156 -14.89 -4.52 -18.58
CA GLU A 156 -14.71 -5.89 -19.11
C GLU A 156 -15.73 -6.87 -18.52
N LEU A 157 -16.07 -6.73 -17.24
CA LEU A 157 -17.09 -7.55 -16.58
C LEU A 157 -18.50 -7.22 -17.09
N ASP A 158 -18.83 -5.94 -17.25
CA ASP A 158 -20.10 -5.48 -17.80
C ASP A 158 -20.32 -6.00 -19.22
N ALA A 159 -19.27 -5.98 -20.05
CA ALA A 159 -19.32 -6.53 -21.41
C ALA A 159 -19.62 -8.05 -21.44
N LYS A 160 -19.32 -8.77 -20.36
CA LYS A 160 -19.55 -10.20 -20.18
C LYS A 160 -20.78 -10.50 -19.32
N ASN A 161 -21.52 -9.49 -18.85
CA ASN A 161 -22.59 -9.60 -17.85
C ASN A 161 -22.15 -10.26 -16.53
N PHE A 162 -20.91 -10.06 -16.12
CA PHE A 162 -20.43 -10.49 -14.81
C PHE A 162 -20.39 -9.30 -13.85
N TYR A 163 -20.98 -9.44 -12.68
CA TYR A 163 -21.02 -8.40 -11.63
C TYR A 163 -20.08 -8.68 -10.47
N ALA A 164 -19.57 -9.90 -10.38
CA ALA A 164 -18.51 -10.30 -9.46
C ALA A 164 -17.47 -11.12 -10.22
N PHE A 165 -16.19 -10.91 -9.92
CA PHE A 165 -15.13 -11.63 -10.61
C PHE A 165 -14.70 -12.86 -9.80
N ASN A 166 -15.44 -13.94 -9.92
CA ASN A 166 -14.99 -15.25 -9.52
C ASN A 166 -15.38 -16.29 -10.59
N PRO A 167 -14.50 -16.60 -11.54
CA PRO A 167 -14.81 -17.49 -12.65
C PRO A 167 -15.31 -18.87 -12.22
N SER A 168 -14.91 -19.34 -11.04
CA SER A 168 -15.36 -20.65 -10.53
C SER A 168 -16.83 -20.67 -10.11
N PHE A 169 -17.41 -19.51 -9.77
CA PHE A 169 -18.82 -19.39 -9.40
C PHE A 169 -19.69 -18.84 -10.52
N ASP A 170 -19.13 -17.94 -11.35
CA ASP A 170 -19.91 -17.16 -12.32
C ASP A 170 -19.89 -17.76 -13.73
N ASN A 171 -18.97 -18.67 -14.04
CA ASN A 171 -18.99 -19.37 -15.30
C ASN A 171 -20.04 -20.50 -15.26
N PRO A 172 -21.07 -20.45 -16.11
CA PRO A 172 -21.96 -21.62 -16.28
C PRO A 172 -21.12 -22.80 -16.75
N CYS A 173 -21.18 -23.90 -16.02
CA CYS A 173 -20.55 -25.16 -16.42
C CYS A 173 -20.95 -25.48 -17.85
N THR A 174 -20.04 -25.30 -18.81
CA THR A 174 -20.31 -25.78 -20.18
C THR A 174 -20.49 -27.29 -20.13
N ALA A 175 -21.31 -27.85 -21.01
CA ALA A 175 -21.68 -29.26 -20.99
C ALA A 175 -20.48 -30.23 -20.92
N SER A 176 -19.26 -29.80 -21.29
CA SER A 176 -18.02 -30.55 -21.18
C SER A 176 -17.49 -30.67 -19.74
N CYS A 177 -17.87 -29.77 -18.83
CA CYS A 177 -17.47 -29.83 -17.41
C CYS A 177 -18.31 -30.81 -16.57
N LYS A 178 -19.53 -31.16 -17.03
CA LYS A 178 -20.40 -32.05 -16.27
C LYS A 178 -19.84 -33.48 -16.10
N THR A 179 -18.93 -33.88 -16.99
CA THR A 179 -18.30 -35.22 -16.96
C THR A 179 -17.09 -35.27 -15.99
N ALA A 180 -16.50 -34.13 -15.62
CA ALA A 180 -15.36 -34.07 -14.71
C ALA A 180 -15.77 -33.94 -13.22
N CYS A 181 -16.92 -33.29 -12.94
CA CYS A 181 -17.43 -33.15 -11.56
C CYS A 181 -18.11 -34.42 -10.99
N GLN A 182 -18.38 -35.43 -11.82
CA GLN A 182 -18.97 -36.69 -11.34
C GLN A 182 -17.94 -37.79 -11.00
N LYS A 183 -16.65 -37.48 -11.07
CA LYS A 183 -15.56 -38.45 -10.80
C LYS A 183 -14.58 -37.99 -9.70
N SER A 184 -14.97 -37.06 -8.84
CA SER A 184 -14.19 -36.71 -7.64
C SER A 184 -15.00 -36.96 -6.39
#